data_31695ec4b49eef5ab9dad1ee529c9d68
#
_entry.id   31695ec4b49eef5ab9dad1ee529c9d68
#
_cell.length_a   1.000
_cell.length_b   1.000
_cell.length_c   1.000
_cell.angle_alpha   90.00
_cell.angle_beta   90.00
_cell.angle_gamma   90.00
#
_symmetry.space_group_name_H-M   'P 1'
#
loop_
_entity.id
_entity.type
_entity.pdbx_description
1 polymer ?
#
loop_
_entity_poly.entity_id
_entity_poly.type
_entity_poly.pdbx_seq_one_letter_code
_entity_poly.pdbx_strand_id
1 'polypeptide(L)'
;MNTSLKLHGLVAAVHTPFKADGSLNPSSVDAQARLLASQGIKLAFITGSTGESSSMQLEERKEIYSAWKEASAKYGVDVIAHTGSNSVWDARELAAFAQECGFVATSSLAPSYYKPGTVQRLVECCAFAASGAPDLPYYYYDIPVLTGVRFNPVDFIKLAKEQIPNFAGIKFTNPDLALYQTTLNYDENVDIPWGVDEWFTGALSVGAKGAVGSSFNFAPALYQNCLLYTSPSPRDRQKS
;
A
#
# COMPACT_ATOMS: atom_id res chain seq x y z
N MET A 1 -10.44 -17.29 -4.91
CA MET A 1 -9.53 -16.13 -4.86
C MET A 1 -9.22 -15.84 -3.40
N ASN A 2 -7.96 -15.71 -3.04
CA ASN A 2 -7.57 -15.52 -1.62
C ASN A 2 -7.66 -14.03 -1.26
N THR A 3 -8.86 -13.54 -0.91
CA THR A 3 -9.10 -12.17 -0.44
C THR A 3 -8.82 -12.02 1.07
N SER A 4 -8.14 -12.99 1.68
CA SER A 4 -7.94 -13.02 3.14
C SER A 4 -6.80 -12.14 3.64
N LEU A 5 -5.97 -11.57 2.77
CA LEU A 5 -4.90 -10.66 3.18
C LEU A 5 -5.50 -9.38 3.78
N LYS A 6 -5.10 -9.05 4.99
CA LYS A 6 -5.38 -7.77 5.67
C LYS A 6 -4.06 -7.12 6.04
N LEU A 7 -3.88 -5.84 5.71
CA LEU A 7 -2.68 -5.08 6.02
C LEU A 7 -2.75 -4.55 7.45
N HIS A 8 -2.73 -5.48 8.41
CA HIS A 8 -2.74 -5.18 9.83
C HIS A 8 -1.33 -4.96 10.37
N GLY A 9 -1.19 -4.11 11.39
CA GLY A 9 0.10 -3.73 11.95
C GLY A 9 0.84 -2.71 11.07
N LEU A 10 2.16 -2.74 11.08
CA LEU A 10 3.00 -1.78 10.36
C LEU A 10 3.47 -2.36 9.02
N VAL A 11 3.25 -1.62 7.96
CA VAL A 11 3.77 -1.87 6.60
C VAL A 11 4.75 -0.76 6.24
N ALA A 12 6.02 -1.06 6.03
CA ALA A 12 7.01 -0.04 5.68
C ALA A 12 6.87 0.38 4.22
N ALA A 13 6.54 1.65 3.97
CA ALA A 13 6.69 2.25 2.65
C ALA A 13 8.16 2.56 2.42
N VAL A 14 8.85 1.69 1.67
CA VAL A 14 10.31 1.73 1.56
C VAL A 14 10.81 2.70 0.51
N HIS A 15 12.01 3.23 0.76
CA HIS A 15 12.74 4.06 -0.19
C HIS A 15 13.33 3.19 -1.30
N THR A 16 13.40 3.70 -2.52
CA THR A 16 14.21 3.10 -3.59
C THR A 16 15.65 3.54 -3.41
N PRO A 17 16.62 2.61 -3.33
CA PRO A 17 18.00 2.99 -3.18
C PRO A 17 18.62 3.46 -4.52
N PHE A 18 19.21 4.65 -4.50
CA PHE A 18 19.97 5.22 -5.61
C PHE A 18 21.42 5.45 -5.22
N LYS A 19 22.32 5.48 -6.19
CA LYS A 19 23.71 5.91 -6.02
C LYS A 19 23.81 7.44 -6.08
N ALA A 20 24.98 7.97 -5.74
CA ALA A 20 25.22 9.41 -5.75
C ALA A 20 25.06 10.08 -7.14
N ASP A 21 25.21 9.31 -8.21
CA ASP A 21 25.03 9.77 -9.59
C ASP A 21 23.54 9.69 -10.06
N GLY A 22 22.64 9.25 -9.19
CA GLY A 22 21.22 9.08 -9.47
C GLY A 22 20.87 7.73 -10.11
N SER A 23 21.83 6.87 -10.41
CA SER A 23 21.56 5.53 -10.93
C SER A 23 21.01 4.60 -9.82
N LEU A 24 20.23 3.61 -10.22
CA LEU A 24 19.63 2.64 -9.30
C LEU A 24 20.69 1.83 -8.56
N ASN A 25 20.41 1.47 -7.30
CA ASN A 25 21.29 0.65 -6.46
C ASN A 25 20.54 -0.56 -5.86
N PRO A 26 20.11 -1.54 -6.68
CA PRO A 26 19.30 -2.68 -6.22
C PRO A 26 19.98 -3.54 -5.16
N SER A 27 21.33 -3.57 -5.14
CA SER A 27 22.08 -4.34 -4.14
C SER A 27 21.83 -3.90 -2.70
N SER A 28 21.40 -2.64 -2.47
CA SER A 28 21.04 -2.15 -1.14
C SER A 28 19.71 -2.67 -0.63
N VAL A 29 18.86 -3.27 -1.48
CA VAL A 29 17.56 -3.86 -1.08
C VAL A 29 17.76 -4.99 -0.07
N ASP A 30 18.82 -5.79 -0.19
CA ASP A 30 19.15 -6.84 0.79
C ASP A 30 19.31 -6.27 2.21
N ALA A 31 20.03 -5.15 2.34
CA ALA A 31 20.22 -4.49 3.63
C ALA A 31 18.92 -3.88 4.17
N GLN A 32 18.06 -3.31 3.30
CA GLN A 32 16.74 -2.79 3.69
C GLN A 32 15.84 -3.90 4.23
N ALA A 33 15.69 -5.00 3.50
CA ALA A 33 14.84 -6.12 3.91
C ALA A 33 15.35 -6.75 5.23
N ARG A 34 16.67 -6.92 5.38
CA ARG A 34 17.29 -7.40 6.62
C ARG A 34 16.99 -6.47 7.80
N LEU A 35 17.06 -5.15 7.60
CA LEU A 35 16.76 -4.16 8.64
C LEU A 35 15.29 -4.26 9.06
N LEU A 36 14.35 -4.28 8.12
CA LEU A 36 12.93 -4.44 8.41
C LEU A 36 12.64 -5.72 9.20
N ALA A 37 13.17 -6.85 8.75
CA ALA A 37 13.01 -8.13 9.43
C ALA A 37 13.55 -8.08 10.87
N SER A 38 14.74 -7.48 11.08
CA SER A 38 15.33 -7.35 12.43
C SER A 38 14.52 -6.47 13.38
N GLN A 39 13.71 -5.57 12.83
CA GLN A 39 12.81 -4.68 13.56
C GLN A 39 11.38 -5.25 13.71
N GLY A 40 11.14 -6.48 13.26
CA GLY A 40 9.83 -7.13 13.33
C GLY A 40 8.81 -6.63 12.30
N ILE A 41 9.24 -5.86 11.29
CA ILE A 41 8.38 -5.46 10.17
C ILE A 41 8.34 -6.60 9.16
N LYS A 42 7.13 -7.08 8.85
CA LYS A 42 6.91 -8.24 7.98
C LYS A 42 6.37 -7.88 6.60
N LEU A 43 6.01 -6.63 6.37
CA LEU A 43 5.42 -6.17 5.12
C LEU A 43 6.14 -4.92 4.62
N ALA A 44 6.55 -4.93 3.36
CA ALA A 44 7.14 -3.81 2.64
C ALA A 44 6.23 -3.37 1.50
N PHE A 45 5.92 -2.07 1.43
CA PHE A 45 5.23 -1.44 0.31
C PHE A 45 6.27 -0.75 -0.57
N ILE A 46 6.60 -1.36 -1.69
CA ILE A 46 7.71 -0.96 -2.55
C ILE A 46 7.28 -0.05 -3.70
N THR A 47 8.18 0.77 -4.20
CA THR A 47 7.99 1.68 -5.34
C THR A 47 6.70 2.52 -5.26
N GLY A 48 6.29 2.91 -4.04
CA GLY A 48 5.24 3.91 -3.83
C GLY A 48 5.79 5.34 -3.97
N SER A 49 5.08 6.31 -3.36
CA SER A 49 5.56 7.72 -3.33
C SER A 49 6.88 7.86 -2.59
N THR A 50 7.04 7.17 -1.45
CA THR A 50 8.31 7.10 -0.71
C THR A 50 9.43 6.45 -1.54
N GLY A 51 9.08 5.49 -2.38
CA GLY A 51 10.01 4.83 -3.32
C GLY A 51 10.18 5.56 -4.64
N GLU A 52 9.72 6.80 -4.77
CA GLU A 52 9.96 7.71 -5.90
C GLU A 52 9.53 7.14 -7.27
N SER A 53 8.51 6.28 -7.29
CA SER A 53 8.07 5.57 -8.52
C SER A 53 7.77 6.47 -9.71
N SER A 54 7.30 7.69 -9.47
CA SER A 54 6.97 8.64 -10.54
C SER A 54 8.21 9.21 -11.24
N SER A 55 9.40 9.05 -10.67
CA SER A 55 10.69 9.46 -11.22
C SER A 55 11.47 8.29 -11.85
N MET A 56 10.94 7.06 -11.75
CA MET A 56 11.58 5.84 -12.24
C MET A 56 11.02 5.42 -13.60
N GLN A 57 11.89 4.84 -14.42
CA GLN A 57 11.50 4.14 -15.63
C GLN A 57 10.81 2.80 -15.29
N LEU A 58 10.04 2.26 -16.22
CA LEU A 58 9.36 0.96 -16.05
C LEU A 58 10.35 -0.17 -15.71
N GLU A 59 11.47 -0.23 -16.43
CA GLU A 59 12.49 -1.27 -16.24
C GLU A 59 13.23 -1.12 -14.90
N GLU A 60 13.47 0.10 -14.43
CA GLU A 60 14.06 0.32 -13.10
C GLU A 60 13.13 -0.19 -11.99
N ARG A 61 11.81 -0.01 -12.15
CA ARG A 61 10.84 -0.56 -11.19
C ARG A 61 10.84 -2.07 -11.20
N LYS A 62 10.95 -2.72 -12.37
CA LYS A 62 11.08 -4.19 -12.47
C LYS A 62 12.40 -4.69 -11.87
N GLU A 63 13.49 -3.95 -12.03
CA GLU A 63 14.77 -4.30 -11.39
C GLU A 63 14.66 -4.28 -9.86
N ILE A 64 14.00 -3.26 -9.30
CA ILE A 64 13.70 -3.21 -7.85
C ILE A 64 12.79 -4.36 -7.42
N TYR A 65 11.78 -4.73 -8.22
CA TYR A 65 10.92 -5.88 -7.90
C TYR A 65 11.74 -7.18 -7.87
N SER A 66 12.64 -7.37 -8.82
CA SER A 66 13.53 -8.55 -8.85
C SER A 66 14.41 -8.62 -7.60
N ALA A 67 15.00 -7.50 -7.19
CA ALA A 67 15.79 -7.43 -5.96
C ALA A 67 14.95 -7.72 -4.70
N TRP A 68 13.73 -7.18 -4.61
CA TRP A 68 12.82 -7.46 -3.51
C TRP A 68 12.30 -8.90 -3.49
N LYS A 69 12.10 -9.55 -4.64
CA LYS A 69 11.76 -10.97 -4.71
C LYS A 69 12.80 -11.84 -3.99
N GLU A 70 14.08 -11.60 -4.25
CA GLU A 70 15.18 -12.32 -3.60
C GLU A 70 15.28 -12.03 -2.11
N ALA A 71 15.21 -10.75 -1.76
CA ALA A 71 15.29 -10.29 -0.37
C ALA A 71 14.09 -10.74 0.47
N SER A 72 12.89 -10.72 -0.09
CA SER A 72 11.65 -11.23 0.53
C SER A 72 11.80 -12.70 0.92
N ALA A 73 12.21 -13.55 -0.02
CA ALA A 73 12.42 -14.97 0.23
C ALA A 73 13.49 -15.23 1.31
N LYS A 74 14.54 -14.40 1.35
CA LYS A 74 15.66 -14.54 2.27
C LYS A 74 15.33 -14.13 3.70
N TYR A 75 14.55 -13.07 3.88
CA TYR A 75 14.31 -12.44 5.20
C TYR A 75 12.88 -12.61 5.72
N GLY A 76 11.97 -13.17 4.94
CA GLY A 76 10.57 -13.34 5.33
C GLY A 76 9.82 -12.01 5.49
N VAL A 77 10.13 -11.04 4.62
CA VAL A 77 9.42 -9.76 4.51
C VAL A 77 8.56 -9.81 3.26
N ASP A 78 7.26 -9.96 3.41
CA ASP A 78 6.32 -9.99 2.28
C ASP A 78 6.23 -8.63 1.58
N VAL A 79 5.95 -8.66 0.29
CA VAL A 79 6.00 -7.46 -0.56
C VAL A 79 4.63 -7.13 -1.14
N ILE A 80 4.24 -5.86 -1.00
CA ILE A 80 3.14 -5.23 -1.71
C ILE A 80 3.76 -4.33 -2.77
N ALA A 81 3.52 -4.62 -4.04
CA ALA A 81 4.05 -3.80 -5.12
C ALA A 81 3.10 -2.64 -5.46
N HIS A 82 3.58 -1.42 -5.34
CA HIS A 82 2.88 -0.30 -5.96
C HIS A 82 3.18 -0.31 -7.46
N THR A 83 2.13 -0.42 -8.28
CA THR A 83 2.22 -0.53 -9.74
C THR A 83 1.76 0.73 -10.47
N GLY A 84 1.18 1.71 -9.75
CA GLY A 84 0.58 2.90 -10.32
C GLY A 84 1.51 3.69 -11.23
N SER A 85 0.96 4.18 -12.33
CA SER A 85 1.61 4.99 -13.35
C SER A 85 0.58 5.90 -14.02
N ASN A 86 1.01 6.99 -14.66
CA ASN A 86 0.15 7.75 -15.56
C ASN A 86 -0.24 6.95 -16.81
N SER A 87 0.59 5.98 -17.23
CA SER A 87 0.25 4.96 -18.22
C SER A 87 -0.42 3.77 -17.52
N VAL A 88 -1.70 3.56 -17.79
CA VAL A 88 -2.42 2.40 -17.22
C VAL A 88 -1.88 1.07 -17.78
N TRP A 89 -1.25 1.09 -18.96
CA TRP A 89 -0.61 -0.09 -19.55
C TRP A 89 0.64 -0.47 -18.74
N ASP A 90 1.48 0.50 -18.37
CA ASP A 90 2.64 0.24 -17.50
C ASP A 90 2.19 -0.26 -16.13
N ALA A 91 1.10 0.32 -15.60
CA ALA A 91 0.55 -0.14 -14.32
C ALA A 91 0.11 -1.60 -14.38
N ARG A 92 -0.52 -2.03 -15.46
CA ARG A 92 -0.93 -3.42 -15.70
C ARG A 92 0.28 -4.34 -15.89
N GLU A 93 1.27 -3.89 -16.65
CA GLU A 93 2.50 -4.65 -16.88
C GLU A 93 3.28 -4.89 -15.58
N LEU A 94 3.42 -3.84 -14.76
CA LEU A 94 4.04 -3.94 -13.43
C LEU A 94 3.24 -4.88 -12.50
N ALA A 95 1.91 -4.87 -12.59
CA ALA A 95 1.09 -5.79 -11.80
C ALA A 95 1.35 -7.24 -12.21
N ALA A 96 1.42 -7.54 -13.52
CA ALA A 96 1.75 -8.86 -14.01
C ALA A 96 3.13 -9.31 -13.51
N PHE A 97 4.12 -8.45 -13.60
CA PHE A 97 5.46 -8.76 -13.12
C PHE A 97 5.52 -8.95 -11.60
N ALA A 98 4.73 -8.19 -10.83
CA ALA A 98 4.60 -8.37 -9.38
C ALA A 98 4.03 -9.78 -9.04
N GLN A 99 3.06 -10.26 -9.80
CA GLN A 99 2.52 -11.62 -9.65
C GLN A 99 3.57 -12.69 -9.99
N GLU A 100 4.36 -12.50 -11.05
CA GLU A 100 5.47 -13.39 -11.39
C GLU A 100 6.57 -13.40 -10.33
N CYS A 101 6.75 -12.28 -9.62
CA CYS A 101 7.67 -12.21 -8.48
C CYS A 101 7.16 -12.96 -7.24
N GLY A 102 5.88 -13.36 -7.21
CA GLY A 102 5.26 -14.02 -6.06
C GLY A 102 4.97 -13.07 -4.89
N PHE A 103 4.72 -11.80 -5.18
CA PHE A 103 4.34 -10.83 -4.14
C PHE A 103 2.94 -11.10 -3.60
N VAL A 104 2.62 -10.52 -2.43
CA VAL A 104 1.38 -10.84 -1.73
C VAL A 104 0.20 -9.93 -2.11
N ALA A 105 0.46 -8.77 -2.70
CA ALA A 105 -0.56 -7.85 -3.18
C ALA A 105 0.00 -6.84 -4.18
N THR A 106 -0.90 -6.20 -4.92
CA THR A 106 -0.60 -5.03 -5.75
C THR A 106 -1.39 -3.81 -5.31
N SER A 107 -0.88 -2.63 -5.66
CA SER A 107 -1.55 -1.37 -5.38
C SER A 107 -1.28 -0.37 -6.49
N SER A 108 -2.27 0.47 -6.84
CA SER A 108 -2.04 1.59 -7.74
C SER A 108 -2.76 2.86 -7.30
N LEU A 109 -2.12 4.01 -7.50
CA LEU A 109 -2.75 5.33 -7.37
C LEU A 109 -3.49 5.72 -8.67
N ALA A 110 -4.31 6.77 -8.57
CA ALA A 110 -4.97 7.36 -9.74
C ALA A 110 -3.94 7.98 -10.70
N PRO A 111 -4.15 7.90 -12.03
CA PRO A 111 -3.42 8.75 -12.97
C PRO A 111 -3.53 10.21 -12.57
N SER A 112 -2.39 10.90 -12.45
CA SER A 112 -2.31 12.23 -11.85
C SER A 112 -2.18 13.37 -12.84
N TYR A 113 -1.74 13.08 -14.07
CA TYR A 113 -1.62 14.09 -15.13
C TYR A 113 -2.95 14.26 -15.87
N TYR A 114 -3.44 13.23 -16.57
CA TYR A 114 -4.81 13.19 -17.10
C TYR A 114 -5.72 12.50 -16.07
N LYS A 115 -6.28 13.31 -15.18
CA LYS A 115 -7.05 12.85 -14.05
C LYS A 115 -8.40 12.26 -14.49
N PRO A 116 -8.84 11.13 -13.91
CA PRO A 116 -10.20 10.65 -14.13
C PRO A 116 -11.21 11.69 -13.63
N GLY A 117 -12.15 12.05 -14.49
CA GLY A 117 -13.15 13.09 -14.19
C GLY A 117 -14.33 12.59 -13.35
N THR A 118 -14.47 11.27 -13.16
CA THR A 118 -15.54 10.63 -12.37
C THR A 118 -14.97 9.43 -11.60
N VAL A 119 -15.65 9.06 -10.51
CA VAL A 119 -15.30 7.85 -9.75
C VAL A 119 -15.38 6.57 -10.61
N GLN A 120 -16.33 6.51 -11.55
CA GLN A 120 -16.44 5.41 -12.51
C GLN A 120 -15.16 5.28 -13.36
N ARG A 121 -14.65 6.38 -13.91
CA ARG A 121 -13.40 6.37 -14.69
C ARG A 121 -12.18 6.01 -13.85
N LEU A 122 -12.16 6.42 -12.58
CA LEU A 122 -11.11 5.99 -11.66
C LEU A 122 -11.14 4.48 -11.46
N VAL A 123 -12.30 3.90 -11.21
CA VAL A 123 -12.46 2.45 -11.04
C VAL A 123 -12.06 1.69 -12.31
N GLU A 124 -12.42 2.18 -13.51
CA GLU A 124 -11.99 1.57 -14.77
C GLU A 124 -10.44 1.57 -14.92
N CYS A 125 -9.76 2.66 -14.56
CA CYS A 125 -8.29 2.70 -14.55
C CYS A 125 -7.71 1.66 -13.56
N CYS A 126 -8.29 1.60 -12.35
CA CYS A 126 -7.87 0.65 -11.32
C CYS A 126 -8.13 -0.80 -11.73
N ALA A 127 -9.28 -1.09 -12.32
CA ALA A 127 -9.64 -2.43 -12.83
C ALA A 127 -8.67 -2.89 -13.92
N PHE A 128 -8.29 -1.98 -14.83
CA PHE A 128 -7.33 -2.29 -15.87
C PHE A 128 -5.94 -2.59 -15.29
N ALA A 129 -5.47 -1.80 -14.32
CA ALA A 129 -4.20 -2.07 -13.64
C ALA A 129 -4.24 -3.41 -12.88
N ALA A 130 -5.30 -3.65 -12.10
CA ALA A 130 -5.51 -4.87 -11.31
C ALA A 130 -5.57 -6.13 -12.18
N SER A 131 -6.07 -6.02 -13.41
CA SER A 131 -6.19 -7.15 -14.36
C SER A 131 -4.85 -7.76 -14.76
N GLY A 132 -3.73 -7.08 -14.51
CA GLY A 132 -2.38 -7.62 -14.71
C GLY A 132 -2.01 -8.69 -13.68
N ALA A 133 -2.61 -8.65 -12.49
CA ALA A 133 -2.34 -9.58 -11.41
C ALA A 133 -3.64 -10.14 -10.81
N PRO A 134 -4.42 -10.94 -11.57
CA PRO A 134 -5.74 -11.36 -11.15
C PRO A 134 -5.76 -12.25 -9.89
N ASP A 135 -4.64 -12.89 -9.57
CA ASP A 135 -4.51 -13.78 -8.42
C ASP A 135 -4.04 -13.07 -7.14
N LEU A 136 -3.61 -11.81 -7.24
CA LEU A 136 -3.16 -11.01 -6.11
C LEU A 136 -4.25 -10.06 -5.63
N PRO A 137 -4.45 -9.89 -4.30
CA PRO A 137 -5.26 -8.82 -3.73
C PRO A 137 -4.82 -7.46 -4.27
N TYR A 138 -5.80 -6.64 -4.68
CA TYR A 138 -5.57 -5.30 -5.20
C TYR A 138 -6.03 -4.23 -4.22
N TYR A 139 -5.17 -3.22 -3.98
CA TYR A 139 -5.44 -2.05 -3.16
C TYR A 139 -5.40 -0.76 -3.98
N TYR A 140 -6.47 0.02 -3.95
CA TYR A 140 -6.41 1.38 -4.45
C TYR A 140 -5.59 2.25 -3.50
N TYR A 141 -4.63 3.02 -4.02
CA TYR A 141 -3.83 3.96 -3.24
C TYR A 141 -4.46 5.37 -3.34
N ASP A 142 -5.28 5.70 -2.36
CA ASP A 142 -5.90 7.02 -2.24
C ASP A 142 -4.92 8.01 -1.62
N ILE A 143 -4.38 8.92 -2.44
CA ILE A 143 -3.45 9.97 -2.02
C ILE A 143 -3.78 11.29 -2.73
N PRO A 144 -4.89 11.96 -2.35
CA PRO A 144 -5.42 13.12 -3.07
C PRO A 144 -4.50 14.33 -3.07
N VAL A 145 -3.58 14.43 -2.09
CA VAL A 145 -2.60 15.53 -2.02
C VAL A 145 -1.58 15.48 -3.17
N LEU A 146 -1.23 14.29 -3.65
CA LEU A 146 -0.27 14.11 -4.75
C LEU A 146 -0.97 13.91 -6.10
N THR A 147 -2.07 13.15 -6.14
CA THR A 147 -2.76 12.87 -7.40
C THR A 147 -3.67 14.01 -7.85
N GLY A 148 -4.15 14.82 -6.91
CA GLY A 148 -5.20 15.83 -7.16
C GLY A 148 -6.55 15.21 -7.53
N VAL A 149 -6.72 13.88 -7.36
CA VAL A 149 -7.97 13.15 -7.56
C VAL A 149 -8.66 12.99 -6.21
N ARG A 150 -9.92 13.46 -6.14
CA ARG A 150 -10.69 13.48 -4.88
C ARG A 150 -12.09 12.96 -5.15
N PHE A 151 -12.35 11.73 -4.72
CA PHE A 151 -13.69 11.14 -4.73
C PHE A 151 -14.02 10.60 -3.35
N ASN A 152 -15.30 10.40 -3.07
CA ASN A 152 -15.70 9.75 -1.83
C ASN A 152 -15.24 8.28 -1.86
N PRO A 153 -14.43 7.82 -0.86
CA PRO A 153 -13.94 6.44 -0.82
C PRO A 153 -15.06 5.40 -0.77
N VAL A 154 -16.19 5.70 -0.16
CA VAL A 154 -17.35 4.80 -0.12
C VAL A 154 -17.93 4.58 -1.51
N ASP A 155 -18.04 5.63 -2.32
CA ASP A 155 -18.54 5.50 -3.69
C ASP A 155 -17.54 4.74 -4.57
N PHE A 156 -16.25 4.91 -4.33
CA PHE A 156 -15.22 4.09 -4.97
C PHE A 156 -15.35 2.60 -4.58
N ILE A 157 -15.51 2.29 -3.29
CA ILE A 157 -15.65 0.89 -2.80
C ILE A 157 -16.85 0.21 -3.45
N LYS A 158 -18.00 0.88 -3.55
CA LYS A 158 -19.21 0.32 -4.20
C LYS A 158 -18.91 -0.18 -5.60
N LEU A 159 -18.35 0.71 -6.44
CA LEU A 159 -18.04 0.39 -7.83
C LEU A 159 -16.86 -0.59 -7.97
N ALA A 160 -15.84 -0.47 -7.12
CA ALA A 160 -14.68 -1.35 -7.15
C ALA A 160 -15.05 -2.81 -6.84
N LYS A 161 -15.95 -3.05 -5.89
CA LYS A 161 -16.46 -4.41 -5.58
C LYS A 161 -17.20 -5.06 -6.76
N GLU A 162 -17.81 -4.28 -7.62
CA GLU A 162 -18.53 -4.77 -8.81
C GLU A 162 -17.57 -5.01 -9.99
N GLN A 163 -16.49 -4.23 -10.12
CA GLN A 163 -15.69 -4.14 -11.34
C GLN A 163 -14.26 -4.67 -11.18
N ILE A 164 -13.76 -4.84 -9.96
CA ILE A 164 -12.41 -5.35 -9.69
C ILE A 164 -12.52 -6.66 -8.91
N PRO A 165 -12.43 -7.82 -9.58
CA PRO A 165 -12.68 -9.12 -8.95
C PRO A 165 -11.76 -9.44 -7.76
N ASN A 166 -10.54 -8.90 -7.76
CA ASN A 166 -9.53 -9.08 -6.72
C ASN A 166 -9.39 -7.85 -5.80
N PHE A 167 -10.39 -6.96 -5.77
CA PHE A 167 -10.38 -5.80 -4.88
C PHE A 167 -10.36 -6.20 -3.41
N ALA A 168 -9.34 -5.74 -2.68
CA ALA A 168 -9.14 -6.03 -1.26
C ALA A 168 -9.30 -4.80 -0.36
N GLY A 169 -9.00 -3.59 -0.85
CA GLY A 169 -9.09 -2.42 0.00
C GLY A 169 -8.54 -1.12 -0.58
N ILE A 170 -8.39 -0.15 0.32
CA ILE A 170 -7.85 1.18 0.01
C ILE A 170 -6.71 1.51 0.98
N LYS A 171 -5.52 1.77 0.48
CA LYS A 171 -4.50 2.48 1.26
C LYS A 171 -4.93 3.95 1.36
N PHE A 172 -5.42 4.34 2.53
CA PHE A 172 -6.04 5.64 2.76
C PHE A 172 -5.00 6.66 3.22
N THR A 173 -4.54 7.53 2.32
CA THR A 173 -3.53 8.56 2.60
C THR A 173 -4.15 9.96 2.49
N ASN A 174 -5.09 10.23 3.37
CA ASN A 174 -5.77 11.49 3.54
C ASN A 174 -5.92 11.74 5.06
N PRO A 175 -5.52 12.90 5.60
CA PRO A 175 -5.55 13.17 7.05
C PRO A 175 -6.96 13.37 7.64
N ASP A 176 -8.02 13.28 6.84
CA ASP A 176 -9.40 13.40 7.29
C ASP A 176 -9.85 12.14 8.06
N LEU A 177 -9.76 12.20 9.39
CA LEU A 177 -10.13 11.10 10.28
C LEU A 177 -11.64 10.81 10.28
N ALA A 178 -12.49 11.80 10.06
CA ALA A 178 -13.94 11.58 9.99
C ALA A 178 -14.32 10.83 8.72
N LEU A 179 -13.74 11.20 7.59
CA LEU A 179 -13.89 10.46 6.34
C LEU A 179 -13.33 9.04 6.44
N TYR A 180 -12.17 8.89 7.10
CA TYR A 180 -11.55 7.58 7.34
C TYR A 180 -12.47 6.68 8.17
N GLN A 181 -13.00 7.16 9.30
CA GLN A 181 -13.92 6.41 10.15
C GLN A 181 -15.19 6.00 9.40
N THR A 182 -15.74 6.91 8.61
CA THR A 182 -16.92 6.60 7.76
C THR A 182 -16.59 5.49 6.76
N THR A 183 -15.40 5.54 6.17
CA THR A 183 -14.94 4.53 5.21
C THR A 183 -14.71 3.16 5.86
N LEU A 184 -14.08 3.13 7.05
CA LEU A 184 -13.88 1.90 7.83
C LEU A 184 -15.20 1.20 8.18
N ASN A 185 -16.21 1.98 8.56
CA ASN A 185 -17.50 1.46 9.02
C ASN A 185 -18.45 1.09 7.88
N TYR A 186 -18.07 1.36 6.63
CA TYR A 186 -18.93 1.07 5.48
C TYR A 186 -19.04 -0.43 5.18
N ASP A 187 -17.90 -1.15 5.17
CA ASP A 187 -17.86 -2.58 4.90
C ASP A 187 -16.63 -3.20 5.59
N GLU A 188 -16.87 -4.03 6.60
CA GLU A 188 -15.82 -4.70 7.39
C GLU A 188 -14.94 -5.67 6.58
N ASN A 189 -15.42 -6.10 5.41
CA ASN A 189 -14.68 -6.99 4.52
C ASN A 189 -13.63 -6.24 3.70
N VAL A 190 -13.76 -4.92 3.56
CA VAL A 190 -12.80 -4.07 2.84
C VAL A 190 -11.69 -3.62 3.79
N ASP A 191 -10.45 -3.85 3.42
CA ASP A 191 -9.30 -3.46 4.25
C ASP A 191 -8.88 -2.01 3.96
N ILE A 192 -8.78 -1.18 5.02
CA ILE A 192 -8.47 0.25 4.88
C ILE A 192 -7.24 0.60 5.74
N PRO A 193 -6.02 0.20 5.34
CA PRO A 193 -4.81 0.61 6.05
C PRO A 193 -4.59 2.12 5.96
N TRP A 194 -4.24 2.71 7.10
CA TRP A 194 -3.96 4.14 7.21
C TRP A 194 -2.64 4.51 6.53
N GLY A 195 -2.56 5.64 5.85
CA GLY A 195 -1.39 6.03 5.04
C GLY A 195 -0.72 7.35 5.45
N VAL A 196 -1.09 7.95 6.60
CA VAL A 196 -0.48 9.19 7.13
C VAL A 196 0.12 8.88 8.50
N ASP A 197 1.37 8.47 8.53
CA ASP A 197 2.04 7.93 9.72
C ASP A 197 2.12 8.94 10.86
N GLU A 198 2.24 10.25 10.60
CA GLU A 198 2.24 11.30 11.62
C GLU A 198 0.92 11.38 12.42
N TRP A 199 -0.20 10.96 11.83
CA TRP A 199 -1.52 10.92 12.46
C TRP A 199 -1.96 9.52 12.88
N PHE A 200 -1.02 8.56 12.98
CA PHE A 200 -1.36 7.17 13.23
C PHE A 200 -2.11 6.95 14.55
N THR A 201 -1.72 7.63 15.63
CA THR A 201 -2.43 7.55 16.93
C THR A 201 -3.90 7.98 16.79
N GLY A 202 -4.17 9.05 16.02
CA GLY A 202 -5.53 9.47 15.71
C GLY A 202 -6.30 8.43 14.91
N ALA A 203 -5.67 7.81 13.93
CA ALA A 203 -6.30 6.74 13.15
C ALA A 203 -6.60 5.50 13.99
N LEU A 204 -5.70 5.12 14.90
CA LEU A 204 -5.95 4.02 15.85
C LEU A 204 -7.15 4.29 16.76
N SER A 205 -7.34 5.54 17.21
CA SER A 205 -8.47 5.92 18.07
C SER A 205 -9.83 5.78 17.38
N VAL A 206 -9.87 5.85 16.06
CA VAL A 206 -11.09 5.67 15.25
C VAL A 206 -11.21 4.28 14.60
N GLY A 207 -10.30 3.35 14.92
CA GLY A 207 -10.44 1.93 14.58
C GLY A 207 -9.46 1.39 13.53
N ALA A 208 -8.40 2.13 13.16
CA ALA A 208 -7.36 1.60 12.28
C ALA A 208 -6.73 0.33 12.88
N LYS A 209 -6.49 -0.68 12.03
CA LYS A 209 -5.85 -1.94 12.42
C LYS A 209 -4.43 -2.07 11.86
N GLY A 210 -4.08 -1.22 10.92
CA GLY A 210 -2.77 -1.19 10.30
C GLY A 210 -2.50 0.11 9.57
N ALA A 211 -1.23 0.34 9.25
CA ALA A 211 -0.79 1.51 8.52
C ALA A 211 0.36 1.19 7.56
N VAL A 212 0.45 2.00 6.49
CA VAL A 212 1.53 1.97 5.51
C VAL A 212 2.25 3.31 5.58
N GLY A 213 3.43 3.37 6.17
CA GLY A 213 4.14 4.62 6.44
C GLY A 213 5.64 4.57 6.15
N SER A 214 6.20 5.72 5.79
CA SER A 214 7.62 5.88 5.48
C SER A 214 8.49 5.92 6.75
N SER A 215 7.97 6.47 7.85
CA SER A 215 8.69 6.53 9.12
C SER A 215 8.91 5.17 9.77
N PHE A 216 8.18 4.12 9.33
CA PHE A 216 8.39 2.75 9.79
C PHE A 216 9.72 2.14 9.33
N ASN A 217 10.42 2.78 8.39
CA ASN A 217 11.78 2.40 7.99
C ASN A 217 12.84 2.70 9.05
N PHE A 218 12.63 3.71 9.90
CA PHE A 218 13.65 4.19 10.86
C PHE A 218 13.14 4.34 12.30
N ALA A 219 11.83 4.38 12.53
CA ALA A 219 11.25 4.53 13.86
C ALA A 219 10.13 3.49 14.17
N PRO A 220 10.23 2.20 13.75
CA PRO A 220 9.13 1.25 13.92
C PRO A 220 8.78 1.00 15.39
N ALA A 221 9.75 1.03 16.30
CA ALA A 221 9.50 0.82 17.72
C ALA A 221 8.54 1.87 18.33
N LEU A 222 8.62 3.12 17.87
CA LEU A 222 7.68 4.17 18.29
C LEU A 222 6.24 3.79 17.91
N TYR A 223 6.03 3.38 16.67
CA TYR A 223 4.69 3.04 16.16
C TYR A 223 4.17 1.70 16.65
N GLN A 224 5.06 0.72 16.91
CA GLN A 224 4.71 -0.54 17.57
C GLN A 224 4.18 -0.26 18.98
N ASN A 225 4.78 0.66 19.71
CA ASN A 225 4.26 1.08 21.02
C ASN A 225 2.87 1.72 20.89
N CYS A 226 2.62 2.57 19.88
CA CYS A 226 1.28 3.11 19.63
C CYS A 226 0.24 1.99 19.45
N LEU A 227 0.55 0.95 18.66
CA LEU A 227 -0.31 -0.22 18.48
C LEU A 227 -0.61 -0.94 19.80
N LEU A 228 0.40 -1.12 20.66
CA LEU A 228 0.24 -1.80 21.96
C LEU A 228 -0.64 -1.00 22.93
N TYR A 229 -0.45 0.32 23.00
CA TYR A 229 -1.20 1.18 23.94
C TYR A 229 -2.66 1.39 23.52
N THR A 230 -2.97 1.30 22.23
CA THR A 230 -4.33 1.50 21.70
C THR A 230 -5.07 0.19 21.46
N SER A 231 -4.39 -0.96 21.55
CA SER A 231 -5.08 -2.27 21.55
C SER A 231 -5.93 -2.41 22.82
N PRO A 232 -7.22 -2.83 22.71
CA PRO A 232 -8.05 -3.07 23.87
C PRO A 232 -7.34 -4.03 24.83
N SER A 233 -7.17 -3.60 26.08
CA SER A 233 -6.59 -4.45 27.11
C SER A 233 -7.48 -5.69 27.33
N PRO A 234 -6.92 -6.83 27.78
CA PRO A 234 -7.74 -7.98 28.16
C PRO A 234 -8.86 -7.64 29.18
N ARG A 235 -8.67 -6.58 29.98
CA ARG A 235 -9.68 -6.06 30.93
C ARG A 235 -10.82 -5.32 30.25
N ASP A 236 -10.59 -4.69 29.09
CA ASP A 236 -11.63 -3.95 28.35
C ASP A 236 -12.54 -4.91 27.58
N ARG A 237 -12.03 -6.09 27.20
CA ARG A 237 -12.79 -7.17 26.58
C ARG A 237 -13.75 -7.92 27.54
N GLN A 238 -13.59 -7.75 28.85
CA GLN A 238 -14.47 -8.37 29.84
C GLN A 238 -15.69 -7.50 30.21
N LYS A 239 -15.79 -6.29 29.65
CA LYS A 239 -16.88 -5.32 29.95
C LYS A 239 -17.87 -5.14 28.81
N SER A 240 -17.74 -5.86 27.69
CA SER A 240 -18.68 -5.83 26.55
C SER A 240 -19.56 -7.07 26.51
#